data_41d5048d83ed67cfc0a399b2a708dca7
#
_entry.id   41d5048d83ed67cfc0a399b2a708dca7
#
_cell.length_a   1.000
_cell.length_b   1.000
_cell.length_c   1.000
_cell.angle_alpha   90.00
_cell.angle_beta   90.00
_cell.angle_gamma   90.00
#
_symmetry.space_group_name_H-M   'P 1'
#
loop_
_entity.id
_entity.type
_entity.pdbx_description
1 polymer ?
#
loop_
_entity_poly.entity_id
_entity_poly.type
_entity_poly.pdbx_seq_one_letter_code
_entity_poly.pdbx_strand_id
1 'polypeptide(L)'
;MGSSENFNKIKSSYENANLIISTSSYSLDFIKSLFPKCKKNILKINLSVNTIINKNLKKNYITCMPRKLPSHFFLLQLYLQNKIPNNWKIDIIDNVSKKELLNKLKRSKLFLSFSHFEGFGLPPLEAALTGNKVIGYIGGGGKEYWKKPIFNEIEYGEISKFGNRILKEIDTYNDNWIKKTEAIRNQLAKKYSKISEKRSLIVLSNKIIELFK
;
A
#
# COMPACT_ATOMS: atom_id res chain seq x y z
N MET A 1 18.27 3.95 18.80
CA MET A 1 17.42 3.78 20.01
C MET A 1 16.86 5.15 20.36
N GLY A 2 15.54 5.35 20.30
CA GLY A 2 14.92 6.56 20.82
C GLY A 2 15.11 6.61 22.33
N SER A 3 15.42 7.78 22.89
CA SER A 3 15.59 7.94 24.32
C SER A 3 14.31 7.50 25.06
N SER A 4 14.43 6.98 26.28
CA SER A 4 13.30 6.64 27.17
C SER A 4 12.31 7.81 27.31
N GLU A 5 12.81 9.03 27.20
CA GLU A 5 12.02 10.27 27.19
C GLU A 5 11.07 10.36 26.01
N ASN A 6 11.50 10.02 24.78
CA ASN A 6 10.64 10.00 23.60
C ASN A 6 9.54 8.95 23.71
N PHE A 7 9.84 7.79 24.27
CA PHE A 7 8.84 6.75 24.52
C PHE A 7 7.75 7.23 25.48
N ASN A 8 8.15 7.85 26.59
CA ASN A 8 7.21 8.36 27.58
C ASN A 8 6.33 9.49 27.05
N LYS A 9 6.87 10.38 26.20
CA LYS A 9 6.09 11.42 25.51
C LYS A 9 5.06 10.81 24.57
N ILE A 10 5.46 9.83 23.75
CA ILE A 10 4.54 9.14 22.83
C ILE A 10 3.44 8.43 23.62
N LYS A 11 3.79 7.66 24.66
CA LYS A 11 2.83 6.97 25.52
C LYS A 11 1.83 7.94 26.14
N SER A 12 2.31 9.01 26.75
CA SER A 12 1.46 10.05 27.36
C SER A 12 0.52 10.68 26.34
N SER A 13 0.99 10.96 25.12
CA SER A 13 0.16 11.52 24.05
C SER A 13 -0.99 10.58 23.67
N TYR A 14 -0.75 9.28 23.57
CA TYR A 14 -1.80 8.30 23.28
C TYR A 14 -2.77 8.11 24.46
N GLU A 15 -2.28 8.06 25.71
CA GLU A 15 -3.09 7.84 26.89
C GLU A 15 -3.98 9.06 27.23
N ASN A 16 -3.52 10.26 26.91
CA ASN A 16 -4.23 11.51 27.19
C ASN A 16 -5.07 12.03 26.00
N ALA A 17 -4.98 11.38 24.83
CA ALA A 17 -5.78 11.78 23.69
C ALA A 17 -7.28 11.54 23.94
N ASN A 18 -8.10 12.54 23.68
CA ASN A 18 -9.56 12.40 23.74
C ASN A 18 -10.07 11.47 22.64
N LEU A 19 -9.41 11.46 21.48
CA LEU A 19 -9.74 10.61 20.36
C LEU A 19 -8.49 10.30 19.53
N ILE A 20 -8.33 9.04 19.15
CA ILE A 20 -7.26 8.57 18.28
C ILE A 20 -7.89 8.08 16.97
N ILE A 21 -7.36 8.55 15.86
CA ILE A 21 -7.82 8.15 14.52
C ILE A 21 -6.82 7.17 13.91
N SER A 22 -7.31 6.03 13.45
CA SER A 22 -6.54 5.02 12.73
C SER A 22 -7.02 4.89 11.28
N THR A 23 -6.10 4.63 10.36
CA THR A 23 -6.42 4.47 8.93
C THR A 23 -6.52 3.01 8.48
N SER A 24 -6.20 2.05 9.38
CA SER A 24 -6.30 0.62 9.09
C SER A 24 -6.65 -0.18 10.34
N SER A 25 -7.23 -1.37 10.15
CA SER A 25 -7.47 -2.31 11.24
C SER A 25 -6.15 -2.76 11.86
N TYR A 26 -5.11 -2.96 11.06
CA TYR A 26 -3.77 -3.29 11.55
C TYR A 26 -3.24 -2.24 12.53
N SER A 27 -3.26 -0.95 12.14
CA SER A 27 -2.83 0.14 13.03
C SER A 27 -3.73 0.27 14.25
N LEU A 28 -5.04 0.09 14.09
CA LEU A 28 -5.99 0.12 15.17
C LEU A 28 -5.69 -0.97 16.22
N ASP A 29 -5.48 -2.21 15.78
CA ASP A 29 -5.18 -3.34 16.67
C ASP A 29 -3.81 -3.17 17.35
N PHE A 30 -2.82 -2.65 16.61
CA PHE A 30 -1.50 -2.33 17.15
C PHE A 30 -1.58 -1.25 18.25
N ILE A 31 -2.31 -0.16 18.01
CA ILE A 31 -2.51 0.89 19.04
C ILE A 31 -3.23 0.33 20.27
N LYS A 32 -4.27 -0.47 20.07
CA LYS A 32 -5.01 -1.09 21.18
C LYS A 32 -4.15 -2.03 22.02
N SER A 33 -3.20 -2.72 21.39
CA SER A 33 -2.29 -3.62 22.13
C SER A 33 -1.24 -2.87 22.93
N LEU A 34 -0.70 -1.77 22.37
CA LEU A 34 0.31 -0.95 23.03
C LEU A 34 -0.27 -0.05 24.13
N PHE A 35 -1.48 0.48 23.91
CA PHE A 35 -2.14 1.46 24.76
C PHE A 35 -3.54 0.98 25.17
N PRO A 36 -3.65 -0.03 26.05
CA PRO A 36 -4.95 -0.61 26.44
C PRO A 36 -5.94 0.38 27.03
N LYS A 37 -5.46 1.43 27.69
CA LYS A 37 -6.29 2.50 28.27
C LYS A 37 -7.04 3.33 27.21
N CYS A 38 -6.48 3.40 25.97
CA CYS A 38 -7.06 4.18 24.87
C CYS A 38 -8.13 3.42 24.07
N LYS A 39 -8.46 2.17 24.40
CA LYS A 39 -9.36 1.31 23.59
C LYS A 39 -10.71 1.93 23.27
N LYS A 40 -11.26 2.75 24.17
CA LYS A 40 -12.57 3.39 23.99
C LYS A 40 -12.56 4.58 23.03
N ASN A 41 -11.39 5.18 22.83
CA ASN A 41 -11.24 6.45 22.12
C ASN A 41 -10.53 6.28 20.76
N ILE A 42 -10.51 5.07 20.20
CA ILE A 42 -9.88 4.82 18.90
C ILE A 42 -10.95 4.57 17.85
N LEU A 43 -10.92 5.36 16.78
CA LEU A 43 -11.83 5.25 15.66
C LEU A 43 -11.05 4.98 14.37
N LYS A 44 -11.51 4.02 13.58
CA LYS A 44 -10.98 3.79 12.25
C LYS A 44 -11.72 4.63 11.22
N ILE A 45 -10.97 5.33 10.36
CA ILE A 45 -11.49 5.98 9.16
C ILE A 45 -11.05 5.20 7.91
N ASN A 46 -11.90 5.21 6.90
CA ASN A 46 -11.56 4.67 5.60
C ASN A 46 -10.87 5.75 4.75
N LEU A 47 -9.79 5.36 4.08
CA LEU A 47 -9.14 6.23 3.09
C LEU A 47 -9.74 5.98 1.72
N SER A 48 -9.89 7.03 0.91
CA SER A 48 -10.25 6.89 -0.50
C SER A 48 -9.03 6.92 -1.40
N VAL A 49 -9.11 6.14 -2.46
CA VAL A 49 -8.13 6.16 -3.54
C VAL A 49 -8.83 6.62 -4.81
N ASN A 50 -8.29 7.66 -5.43
CA ASN A 50 -8.76 8.11 -6.74
C ASN A 50 -8.39 7.06 -7.78
N THR A 51 -9.39 6.29 -8.19
CA THR A 51 -9.21 5.21 -9.13
C THR A 51 -9.47 5.69 -10.54
N ILE A 52 -8.49 5.48 -11.41
CA ILE A 52 -8.71 5.53 -12.84
C ILE A 52 -8.38 4.14 -13.35
N ILE A 53 -9.41 3.32 -13.51
CA ILE A 53 -9.27 2.01 -14.16
C ILE A 53 -8.75 2.27 -15.58
N ASN A 54 -7.53 1.85 -15.86
CA ASN A 54 -6.97 1.98 -17.19
C ASN A 54 -7.38 0.77 -18.04
N LYS A 55 -8.13 1.02 -19.10
CA LYS A 55 -8.50 0.00 -20.09
C LYS A 55 -7.45 -0.13 -21.22
N ASN A 56 -6.44 0.74 -21.26
CA ASN A 56 -5.41 0.74 -22.30
C ASN A 56 -4.41 -0.40 -22.08
N LEU A 57 -3.81 -0.85 -23.17
CA LEU A 57 -2.73 -1.83 -23.14
C LEU A 57 -1.56 -1.33 -22.30
N LYS A 58 -1.11 -2.18 -21.39
CA LYS A 58 0.07 -1.93 -20.56
C LYS A 58 1.35 -2.11 -21.37
N LYS A 59 2.37 -1.35 -21.03
CA LYS A 59 3.73 -1.53 -21.55
C LYS A 59 4.55 -2.40 -20.59
N ASN A 60 5.61 -2.98 -21.06
CA ASN A 60 6.54 -3.81 -20.27
C ASN A 60 7.36 -2.95 -19.29
N TYR A 61 6.67 -2.25 -18.38
CA TYR A 61 7.27 -1.49 -17.31
C TYR A 61 7.04 -2.15 -15.96
N ILE A 62 8.08 -2.12 -15.15
CA ILE A 62 8.09 -2.48 -13.74
C ILE A 62 8.27 -1.18 -12.97
N THR A 63 7.23 -0.67 -12.32
CA THR A 63 7.34 0.55 -11.49
C THR A 63 7.61 0.20 -10.04
N CYS A 64 8.35 1.06 -9.34
CA CYS A 64 8.62 0.89 -7.91
C CYS A 64 8.83 2.24 -7.21
N MET A 65 8.64 2.25 -5.89
CA MET A 65 8.88 3.38 -5.01
C MET A 65 9.81 2.94 -3.86
N PRO A 66 11.13 2.80 -4.09
CA PRO A 66 12.04 2.15 -3.14
C PRO A 66 12.54 3.06 -2.02
N ARG A 67 12.11 4.34 -1.97
CA ARG A 67 12.62 5.36 -1.04
C ARG A 67 12.74 4.91 0.42
N LYS A 68 11.80 4.07 0.91
CA LYS A 68 11.80 3.58 2.29
C LYS A 68 12.78 2.43 2.53
N LEU A 69 13.16 1.70 1.50
CA LEU A 69 14.03 0.53 1.56
C LEU A 69 15.03 0.52 0.39
N PRO A 70 15.88 1.56 0.26
CA PRO A 70 16.82 1.68 -0.87
C PRO A 70 17.82 0.53 -0.92
N SER A 71 18.27 0.01 0.22
CA SER A 71 19.19 -1.13 0.30
C SER A 71 18.56 -2.42 -0.26
N HIS A 72 17.29 -2.69 0.04
CA HIS A 72 16.59 -3.85 -0.51
C HIS A 72 16.41 -3.73 -2.03
N PHE A 73 16.12 -2.53 -2.51
CA PHE A 73 16.02 -2.28 -3.94
C PHE A 73 17.37 -2.46 -4.64
N PHE A 74 18.45 -1.96 -4.07
CA PHE A 74 19.80 -2.16 -4.60
C PHE A 74 20.15 -3.65 -4.71
N LEU A 75 19.94 -4.44 -3.65
CA LEU A 75 20.17 -5.88 -3.67
C LEU A 75 19.29 -6.59 -4.71
N LEU A 76 18.03 -6.15 -4.86
CA LEU A 76 17.14 -6.68 -5.88
C LEU A 76 17.63 -6.36 -7.30
N GLN A 77 18.15 -5.14 -7.54
CA GLN A 77 18.75 -4.78 -8.83
C GLN A 77 19.95 -5.65 -9.16
N LEU A 78 20.84 -5.90 -8.20
CA LEU A 78 21.97 -6.83 -8.36
C LEU A 78 21.49 -8.24 -8.69
N TYR A 79 20.47 -8.74 -8.01
CA TYR A 79 19.89 -10.05 -8.27
C TYR A 79 19.28 -10.17 -9.67
N LEU A 80 18.65 -9.12 -10.16
CA LEU A 80 17.97 -9.06 -11.46
C LEU A 80 18.92 -8.70 -12.62
N GLN A 81 20.17 -8.33 -12.33
CA GLN A 81 21.16 -7.96 -13.35
C GLN A 81 21.24 -9.04 -14.42
N ASN A 82 21.13 -8.65 -15.69
CA ASN A 82 21.16 -9.52 -16.86
C ASN A 82 20.04 -10.60 -16.94
N LYS A 83 19.06 -10.57 -16.05
CA LYS A 83 17.95 -11.54 -16.05
C LYS A 83 16.63 -10.94 -16.58
N ILE A 84 16.50 -9.63 -16.59
CA ILE A 84 15.31 -8.95 -17.14
C ILE A 84 15.45 -8.89 -18.67
N PRO A 85 14.44 -9.35 -19.44
CA PRO A 85 14.45 -9.23 -20.88
C PRO A 85 14.58 -7.78 -21.37
N ASN A 86 15.30 -7.55 -22.46
CA ASN A 86 15.60 -6.20 -22.99
C ASN A 86 14.34 -5.36 -23.33
N ASN A 87 13.21 -6.00 -23.56
CA ASN A 87 11.93 -5.34 -23.83
C ASN A 87 11.17 -4.94 -22.55
N TRP A 88 11.73 -5.19 -21.35
CA TRP A 88 11.19 -4.72 -20.07
C TRP A 88 12.08 -3.63 -19.48
N LYS A 89 11.48 -2.67 -18.78
CA LYS A 89 12.19 -1.55 -18.15
C LYS A 89 11.72 -1.35 -16.71
N ILE A 90 12.67 -1.13 -15.80
CA ILE A 90 12.37 -0.66 -14.44
C ILE A 90 12.24 0.86 -14.49
N ASP A 91 11.13 1.38 -13.97
CA ASP A 91 10.81 2.81 -13.90
C ASP A 91 10.61 3.21 -12.45
N ILE A 92 11.61 3.86 -11.87
CA ILE A 92 11.61 4.31 -10.48
C ILE A 92 10.70 5.54 -10.37
N ILE A 93 9.86 5.54 -9.34
CA ILE A 93 8.98 6.66 -8.98
C ILE A 93 9.55 7.30 -7.72
N ASP A 94 10.12 8.48 -7.89
CA ASP A 94 10.65 9.28 -6.78
C ASP A 94 10.37 10.75 -7.01
N ASN A 95 9.93 11.44 -5.98
CA ASN A 95 9.65 12.88 -5.95
C ASN A 95 8.86 13.41 -7.18
N VAL A 96 7.82 12.69 -7.58
CA VAL A 96 6.98 13.05 -8.72
C VAL A 96 5.62 13.59 -8.27
N SER A 97 4.98 14.38 -9.12
CA SER A 97 3.60 14.83 -8.90
C SER A 97 2.62 13.66 -8.89
N LYS A 98 1.46 13.84 -8.24
CA LYS A 98 0.39 12.82 -8.23
C LYS A 98 -0.07 12.44 -9.63
N LYS A 99 -0.13 13.40 -10.55
CA LYS A 99 -0.49 13.17 -11.96
C LYS A 99 0.53 12.27 -12.65
N GLU A 100 1.81 12.52 -12.43
CA GLU A 100 2.90 11.76 -13.01
C GLU A 100 2.95 10.34 -12.42
N LEU A 101 2.81 10.19 -11.11
CA LEU A 101 2.67 8.89 -10.45
C LEU A 101 1.57 8.05 -11.13
N LEU A 102 0.37 8.60 -11.26
CA LEU A 102 -0.74 7.90 -11.89
C LEU A 102 -0.46 7.54 -13.36
N ASN A 103 0.22 8.41 -14.11
CA ASN A 103 0.61 8.14 -15.49
C ASN A 103 1.63 6.99 -15.59
N LYS A 104 2.61 6.95 -14.69
CA LYS A 104 3.57 5.84 -14.60
C LYS A 104 2.86 4.52 -14.26
N LEU A 105 1.97 4.51 -13.27
CA LEU A 105 1.21 3.33 -12.88
C LEU A 105 0.27 2.84 -13.99
N LYS A 106 -0.39 3.75 -14.73
CA LYS A 106 -1.30 3.39 -15.84
C LYS A 106 -0.58 2.62 -16.94
N ARG A 107 0.65 2.97 -17.26
CA ARG A 107 1.40 2.34 -18.34
C ARG A 107 2.14 1.06 -17.94
N SER A 108 2.36 0.81 -16.64
CA SER A 108 3.16 -0.33 -16.20
C SER A 108 2.33 -1.60 -15.96
N LYS A 109 2.96 -2.75 -16.22
CA LYS A 109 2.41 -4.08 -15.98
C LYS A 109 2.59 -4.53 -14.53
N LEU A 110 3.75 -4.25 -13.96
CA LEU A 110 4.13 -4.66 -12.60
C LEU A 110 4.40 -3.45 -11.73
N PHE A 111 4.09 -3.57 -10.44
CA PHE A 111 4.48 -2.63 -9.40
C PHE A 111 5.19 -3.38 -8.27
N LEU A 112 6.38 -2.91 -7.87
CA LEU A 112 7.13 -3.48 -6.76
C LEU A 112 6.88 -2.66 -5.48
N SER A 113 6.38 -3.34 -4.47
CA SER A 113 6.11 -2.76 -3.17
C SER A 113 7.30 -2.93 -2.22
N PHE A 114 7.90 -1.82 -1.83
CA PHE A 114 8.91 -1.73 -0.78
C PHE A 114 8.31 -1.13 0.49
N SER A 115 7.08 -1.56 0.82
CA SER A 115 6.41 -1.12 2.05
C SER A 115 7.13 -1.69 3.26
N HIS A 116 7.50 -0.80 4.19
CA HIS A 116 8.04 -1.18 5.48
C HIS A 116 6.91 -1.15 6.52
N PHE A 117 7.13 -0.56 7.68
CA PHE A 117 6.07 -0.38 8.67
C PHE A 117 5.15 0.78 8.25
N GLU A 118 3.95 0.45 7.78
CA GLU A 118 2.98 1.45 7.27
C GLU A 118 1.59 1.26 7.86
N GLY A 119 0.94 2.39 8.15
CA GLY A 119 -0.43 2.39 8.65
C GLY A 119 -1.46 1.86 7.65
N PHE A 120 -1.28 2.12 6.35
CA PHE A 120 -2.21 1.68 5.30
C PHE A 120 -1.51 1.22 4.01
N GLY A 121 -0.57 2.02 3.47
CA GLY A 121 0.13 1.70 2.22
C GLY A 121 -0.68 2.04 0.96
N LEU A 122 -0.86 3.34 0.65
CA LEU A 122 -1.61 3.79 -0.53
C LEU A 122 -1.01 3.35 -1.88
N PRO A 123 0.32 3.46 -2.14
CA PRO A 123 0.87 3.20 -3.45
C PRO A 123 0.61 1.80 -4.03
N PRO A 124 0.72 0.69 -3.27
CA PRO A 124 0.37 -0.63 -3.77
C PRO A 124 -1.11 -0.75 -4.16
N LEU A 125 -2.01 -0.11 -3.41
CA LEU A 125 -3.43 -0.11 -3.74
C LEU A 125 -3.72 0.72 -5.00
N GLU A 126 -3.10 1.88 -5.16
CA GLU A 126 -3.19 2.71 -6.37
C GLU A 126 -2.69 1.96 -7.60
N ALA A 127 -1.57 1.25 -7.48
CA ALA A 127 -1.04 0.41 -8.54
C ALA A 127 -2.00 -0.72 -8.92
N ALA A 128 -2.57 -1.41 -7.95
CA ALA A 128 -3.56 -2.46 -8.18
C ALA A 128 -4.80 -1.92 -8.92
N LEU A 129 -5.32 -0.77 -8.47
CA LEU A 129 -6.51 -0.14 -9.06
C LEU A 129 -6.26 0.45 -10.46
N THR A 130 -5.02 0.76 -10.79
CA THR A 130 -4.62 1.13 -12.16
C THR A 130 -4.30 -0.07 -13.05
N GLY A 131 -4.44 -1.31 -12.56
CA GLY A 131 -4.31 -2.54 -13.33
C GLY A 131 -2.94 -3.21 -13.27
N ASN A 132 -2.05 -2.82 -12.35
CA ASN A 132 -0.78 -3.51 -12.15
C ASN A 132 -0.96 -4.82 -11.37
N LYS A 133 -0.09 -5.81 -11.63
CA LYS A 133 0.21 -6.83 -10.64
C LYS A 133 1.17 -6.24 -9.61
N VAL A 134 0.88 -6.48 -8.35
CA VAL A 134 1.67 -5.95 -7.23
C VAL A 134 2.48 -7.07 -6.61
N ILE A 135 3.78 -6.88 -6.46
CA ILE A 135 4.70 -7.87 -5.88
C ILE A 135 5.50 -7.18 -4.80
N GLY A 136 5.71 -7.82 -3.65
CA GLY A 136 6.62 -7.32 -2.63
C GLY A 136 6.08 -7.33 -1.21
N TYR A 137 6.53 -6.38 -0.41
CA TYR A 137 6.25 -6.33 1.02
C TYR A 137 4.92 -5.65 1.33
N ILE A 138 4.17 -6.25 2.24
CA ILE A 138 2.82 -5.80 2.62
C ILE A 138 2.83 -4.53 3.49
N GLY A 139 3.84 -4.36 4.37
CA GLY A 139 3.98 -3.20 5.25
C GLY A 139 2.97 -3.11 6.41
N GLY A 140 2.29 -4.19 6.77
CA GLY A 140 1.31 -4.23 7.87
C GLY A 140 -0.09 -3.77 7.45
N GLY A 141 -0.33 -2.48 7.26
CA GLY A 141 -1.63 -1.92 6.88
C GLY A 141 -2.18 -2.44 5.55
N GLY A 142 -1.32 -2.91 4.66
CA GLY A 142 -1.71 -3.56 3.41
C GLY A 142 -2.52 -4.84 3.59
N LYS A 143 -2.46 -5.52 4.76
CA LYS A 143 -3.23 -6.74 5.04
C LYS A 143 -4.72 -6.62 4.77
N GLU A 144 -5.27 -5.42 4.80
CA GLU A 144 -6.69 -5.17 4.54
C GLU A 144 -7.12 -5.42 3.08
N TYR A 145 -6.20 -5.28 2.13
CA TYR A 145 -6.50 -5.38 0.71
C TYR A 145 -5.58 -6.34 -0.06
N TRP A 146 -4.51 -6.84 0.54
CA TRP A 146 -3.52 -7.69 -0.12
C TRP A 146 -4.06 -9.10 -0.34
N LYS A 147 -4.66 -9.33 -1.52
CA LYS A 147 -5.25 -10.62 -1.90
C LYS A 147 -4.83 -11.04 -3.30
N LYS A 148 -4.53 -12.34 -3.46
CA LYS A 148 -4.35 -12.95 -4.80
C LYS A 148 -5.62 -12.77 -5.63
N PRO A 149 -5.51 -12.71 -6.96
CA PRO A 149 -4.29 -12.82 -7.76
C PRO A 149 -3.54 -11.48 -7.96
N ILE A 150 -4.10 -10.34 -7.57
CA ILE A 150 -3.54 -9.00 -7.86
C ILE A 150 -2.25 -8.78 -7.08
N PHE A 151 -2.24 -9.19 -5.82
CA PHE A 151 -1.14 -8.97 -4.90
C PHE A 151 -0.38 -10.27 -4.64
N ASN A 152 0.93 -10.21 -4.77
CA ASN A 152 1.86 -11.31 -4.51
C ASN A 152 2.80 -10.88 -3.39
N GLU A 153 2.52 -11.37 -2.20
CA GLU A 153 3.32 -11.08 -1.01
C GLU A 153 4.69 -11.76 -1.11
N ILE A 154 5.70 -11.02 -0.73
CA ILE A 154 7.06 -11.48 -0.46
C ILE A 154 7.33 -11.21 1.02
N GLU A 155 7.90 -12.19 1.70
CA GLU A 155 8.35 -12.04 3.07
C GLU A 155 9.49 -11.02 3.14
N TYR A 156 9.47 -10.20 4.18
CA TYR A 156 10.43 -9.12 4.34
C TYR A 156 11.88 -9.63 4.35
N GLY A 157 12.72 -9.05 3.50
CA GLY A 157 14.14 -9.43 3.38
C GLY A 157 14.42 -10.55 2.37
N GLU A 158 13.43 -11.28 1.88
CA GLU A 158 13.59 -12.40 0.94
C GLU A 158 13.85 -11.91 -0.49
N ILE A 159 15.03 -11.32 -0.73
CA ILE A 159 15.40 -10.69 -2.02
C ILE A 159 15.40 -11.69 -3.17
N SER A 160 15.90 -12.90 -2.97
CA SER A 160 15.93 -13.95 -4.02
C SER A 160 14.52 -14.40 -4.41
N LYS A 161 13.62 -14.60 -3.44
CA LYS A 161 12.20 -14.91 -3.69
C LYS A 161 11.52 -13.75 -4.42
N PHE A 162 11.85 -12.51 -4.05
CA PHE A 162 11.33 -11.32 -4.72
C PHE A 162 11.73 -11.29 -6.19
N GLY A 163 13.03 -11.45 -6.48
CA GLY A 163 13.56 -11.49 -7.85
C GLY A 163 12.97 -12.62 -8.67
N ASN A 164 12.94 -13.84 -8.13
CA ASN A 164 12.34 -15.01 -8.81
C ASN A 164 10.85 -14.78 -9.11
N ARG A 165 10.10 -14.15 -8.20
CA ARG A 165 8.71 -13.82 -8.45
C ARG A 165 8.54 -12.80 -9.57
N ILE A 166 9.38 -11.78 -9.65
CA ILE A 166 9.36 -10.80 -10.74
C ILE A 166 9.61 -11.49 -12.08
N LEU A 167 10.65 -12.30 -12.18
CA LEU A 167 10.98 -13.04 -13.41
C LEU A 167 9.83 -13.94 -13.85
N LYS A 168 9.24 -14.70 -12.92
CA LYS A 168 8.06 -15.52 -13.21
C LYS A 168 6.89 -14.71 -13.73
N GLU A 169 6.62 -13.53 -13.15
CA GLU A 169 5.50 -12.68 -13.61
C GLU A 169 5.81 -12.01 -14.97
N ILE A 170 7.07 -11.76 -15.30
CA ILE A 170 7.50 -11.33 -16.64
C ILE A 170 7.20 -12.40 -17.67
N ASP A 171 7.64 -13.64 -17.41
CA ASP A 171 7.49 -14.78 -18.33
C ASP A 171 6.04 -15.18 -18.57
N THR A 172 5.22 -15.11 -17.53
CA THR A 172 3.82 -15.56 -17.56
C THR A 172 2.81 -14.42 -17.72
N TYR A 173 3.27 -13.20 -18.01
CA TYR A 173 2.34 -12.08 -18.14
C TYR A 173 1.39 -12.27 -19.31
N ASN A 174 0.10 -12.14 -19.03
CA ASN A 174 -0.96 -12.26 -20.02
C ASN A 174 -1.71 -10.93 -20.14
N ASP A 175 -1.83 -10.40 -21.36
CA ASP A 175 -2.49 -9.11 -21.60
C ASP A 175 -3.99 -9.11 -21.26
N ASN A 176 -4.63 -10.29 -21.16
CA ASN A 176 -5.99 -10.43 -20.61
C ASN A 176 -6.06 -10.22 -19.09
N TRP A 177 -4.92 -9.96 -18.43
CA TRP A 177 -4.83 -9.73 -16.98
C TRP A 177 -5.83 -8.70 -16.48
N ILE A 178 -5.94 -7.57 -17.18
CA ILE A 178 -6.84 -6.48 -16.79
C ILE A 178 -8.29 -6.95 -16.79
N LYS A 179 -8.72 -7.68 -17.81
CA LYS A 179 -10.07 -8.25 -17.90
C LYS A 179 -10.33 -9.30 -16.82
N LYS A 180 -9.38 -10.23 -16.63
CA LYS A 180 -9.49 -11.32 -15.63
C LYS A 180 -9.61 -10.80 -14.19
N THR A 181 -9.06 -9.64 -13.87
CA THR A 181 -9.05 -9.08 -12.51
C THR A 181 -10.00 -7.89 -12.33
N GLU A 182 -10.82 -7.57 -13.33
CA GLU A 182 -11.72 -6.41 -13.30
C GLU A 182 -12.71 -6.44 -12.13
N ALA A 183 -13.36 -7.57 -11.91
CA ALA A 183 -14.32 -7.73 -10.82
C ALA A 183 -13.69 -7.47 -9.44
N ILE A 184 -12.47 -8.00 -9.21
CA ILE A 184 -11.75 -7.81 -7.94
C ILE A 184 -11.36 -6.34 -7.78
N ARG A 185 -10.87 -5.69 -8.84
CA ARG A 185 -10.54 -4.26 -8.81
C ARG A 185 -11.75 -3.38 -8.55
N ASN A 186 -12.91 -3.72 -9.12
CA ASN A 186 -14.15 -3.00 -8.88
C ASN A 186 -14.62 -3.11 -7.43
N GLN A 187 -14.46 -4.29 -6.80
CA GLN A 187 -14.73 -4.47 -5.37
C GLN A 187 -13.78 -3.61 -4.51
N LEU A 188 -12.48 -3.61 -4.82
CA LEU A 188 -11.50 -2.76 -4.13
C LEU A 188 -11.84 -1.27 -4.32
N ALA A 189 -12.16 -0.84 -5.55
CA ALA A 189 -12.53 0.54 -5.85
C ALA A 189 -13.77 0.99 -5.06
N LYS A 190 -14.78 0.13 -4.94
CA LYS A 190 -15.98 0.39 -4.13
C LYS A 190 -15.64 0.51 -2.65
N LYS A 191 -14.81 -0.40 -2.13
CA LYS A 191 -14.38 -0.41 -0.72
C LYS A 191 -13.62 0.87 -0.36
N TYR A 192 -12.73 1.33 -1.23
CA TYR A 192 -11.87 2.50 -1.03
C TYR A 192 -12.33 3.72 -1.84
N SER A 193 -13.64 3.92 -1.92
CA SER A 193 -14.27 5.04 -2.61
C SER A 193 -14.42 6.27 -1.72
N LYS A 194 -14.56 7.46 -2.34
CA LYS A 194 -14.90 8.69 -1.62
C LYS A 194 -16.19 8.59 -0.81
N ILE A 195 -17.15 7.77 -1.27
CA ILE A 195 -18.40 7.51 -0.53
C ILE A 195 -18.10 6.75 0.77
N SER A 196 -17.24 5.73 0.72
CA SER A 196 -16.82 4.97 1.91
C SER A 196 -16.06 5.85 2.89
N GLU A 197 -15.15 6.69 2.41
CA GLU A 197 -14.43 7.67 3.22
C GLU A 197 -15.39 8.66 3.89
N LYS A 198 -16.28 9.29 3.11
CA LYS A 198 -17.28 10.24 3.63
C LYS A 198 -18.13 9.63 4.75
N ARG A 199 -18.59 8.39 4.60
CA ARG A 199 -19.34 7.68 5.64
C ARG A 199 -18.55 7.56 6.95
N SER A 200 -17.28 7.17 6.85
CA SER A 200 -16.42 7.06 8.04
C SER A 200 -16.13 8.43 8.69
N LEU A 201 -16.05 9.50 7.90
CA LEU A 201 -15.86 10.86 8.39
C LEU A 201 -17.12 11.40 9.09
N ILE A 202 -18.33 11.04 8.63
CA ILE A 202 -19.58 11.37 9.34
C ILE A 202 -19.60 10.72 10.72
N VAL A 203 -19.24 9.44 10.81
CA VAL A 203 -19.14 8.74 12.11
C VAL A 203 -18.13 9.42 13.03
N LEU A 204 -16.98 9.81 12.49
CA LEU A 204 -15.94 10.56 13.21
C LEU A 204 -16.48 11.90 13.72
N SER A 205 -17.15 12.67 12.87
CA SER A 205 -17.74 13.97 13.23
C SER A 205 -18.74 13.85 14.39
N ASN A 206 -19.64 12.87 14.30
CA ASN A 206 -20.61 12.62 15.38
C ASN A 206 -19.91 12.27 16.71
N LYS A 207 -18.85 11.45 16.64
CA LYS A 207 -18.07 11.08 17.83
C LYS A 207 -17.35 12.27 18.45
N ILE A 208 -16.83 13.18 17.64
CA ILE A 208 -16.23 14.43 18.12
C ILE A 208 -17.28 15.28 18.84
N ILE A 209 -18.48 15.47 18.25
CA ILE A 209 -19.56 16.23 18.86
C ILE A 209 -19.97 15.64 20.22
N GLU A 210 -20.01 14.31 20.33
CA GLU A 210 -20.32 13.63 21.62
C GLU A 210 -19.26 13.88 22.69
N LEU A 211 -18.00 14.01 22.32
CA LEU A 211 -16.89 14.22 23.27
C LEU A 211 -16.82 15.66 23.82
N PHE A 212 -17.45 16.62 23.14
CA PHE A 212 -17.43 18.03 23.51
C PHE A 212 -18.80 18.56 23.97
N LYS A 213 -19.78 17.69 24.18
CA LYS A 213 -21.02 17.93 24.88
C LYS A 213 -20.89 17.61 26.38
#